data_f4b90841f1fc08169160bef9a4593e21
#
_entry.id   f4b90841f1fc08169160bef9a4593e21
#
_cell.length_a   1.000
_cell.length_b   1.000
_cell.length_c   1.000
_cell.angle_alpha   90.00
_cell.angle_beta   90.00
_cell.angle_gamma   90.00
#
_symmetry.space_group_name_H-M   'P 1'
#
loop_
_entity.id
_entity.type
_entity.pdbx_description
1 polymer ?
#
loop_
_entity_poly.entity_id
_entity_poly.type
_entity_poly.pdbx_seq_one_letter_code
_entity_poly.pdbx_strand_id
1 'polypeptide(L)'
;IVRLVGSEMCIRDRKKTGHAARDLIIELVNQSKKNQWNDWYRRILIKDLRCGVSEKTVNNVAKRMGIKFRVPVFSCMLAHDGAKHPKKIKGDCLVEYKYDGVRVIAIVKNEKATLYSRNGKIFYNFPHIENALSKPEFNNVVFDGEVMSDDFQALMKQVYRKSGAKTDDAYLALFDILPLDEFNFGKSNLNSIERKNELNKLSKKFDDVIKLVDYEVIDFDEEKGQKKFAKMNKEA
;
A
#
# COMPACT_ATOMS: atom_id res chain seq x y z
N ILE A 1 -4.87 -11.39 -33.13
CA ILE A 1 -5.14 -11.69 -31.70
C ILE A 1 -4.25 -10.85 -30.80
N VAL A 2 -2.93 -10.77 -31.04
CA VAL A 2 -1.98 -9.99 -30.20
C VAL A 2 -2.30 -8.48 -30.20
N ARG A 3 -2.81 -7.94 -31.31
CA ARG A 3 -3.15 -6.52 -31.44
C ARG A 3 -4.39 -6.11 -30.63
N LEU A 4 -5.33 -7.04 -30.45
CA LEU A 4 -6.57 -6.84 -29.67
C LEU A 4 -6.28 -6.76 -28.17
N VAL A 5 -5.45 -7.64 -27.62
CA VAL A 5 -5.07 -7.65 -26.19
C VAL A 5 -4.41 -6.34 -25.77
N GLY A 6 -3.61 -5.70 -26.64
CA GLY A 6 -3.00 -4.39 -26.38
C GLY A 6 -4.02 -3.25 -26.25
N SER A 7 -5.08 -3.26 -27.06
CA SER A 7 -6.13 -2.22 -27.03
C SER A 7 -6.96 -2.23 -25.77
N GLU A 8 -7.33 -3.40 -25.28
CA GLU A 8 -8.09 -3.57 -24.03
C GLU A 8 -7.31 -3.09 -22.81
N MET A 9 -6.02 -3.43 -22.73
CA MET A 9 -5.15 -2.95 -21.67
C MET A 9 -5.02 -1.42 -21.71
N CYS A 10 -4.89 -0.81 -22.89
CA CYS A 10 -4.81 0.63 -23.03
C CYS A 10 -6.07 1.37 -22.53
N ILE A 11 -7.26 0.80 -22.76
CA ILE A 11 -8.52 1.36 -22.27
C ILE A 11 -8.62 1.15 -20.75
N ARG A 12 -8.36 -0.07 -20.29
CA ARG A 12 -8.39 -0.41 -18.86
C ARG A 12 -7.46 0.46 -18.03
N ASP A 13 -6.26 0.72 -18.52
CA ASP A 13 -5.21 1.48 -17.84
C ASP A 13 -5.31 3.01 -18.13
N ARG A 14 -6.41 3.44 -18.75
CA ARG A 14 -6.70 4.85 -19.07
C ARG A 14 -5.68 5.52 -19.99
N LYS A 15 -4.90 4.77 -20.74
CA LYS A 15 -4.03 5.28 -21.80
C LYS A 15 -4.83 5.81 -23.00
N LYS A 16 -6.05 5.30 -23.18
CA LYS A 16 -7.06 5.77 -24.12
C LYS A 16 -8.35 6.06 -23.40
N THR A 17 -8.93 7.23 -23.61
CA THR A 17 -10.16 7.72 -22.96
C THR A 17 -11.08 8.41 -23.98
N GLY A 18 -12.30 8.74 -23.58
CA GLY A 18 -13.26 9.45 -24.42
C GLY A 18 -13.58 8.76 -25.74
N HIS A 19 -13.66 9.52 -26.83
CA HIS A 19 -14.01 8.99 -28.15
C HIS A 19 -13.04 7.92 -28.65
N ALA A 20 -11.73 8.10 -28.45
CA ALA A 20 -10.73 7.13 -28.87
C ALA A 20 -10.89 5.76 -28.16
N ALA A 21 -11.31 5.73 -26.90
CA ALA A 21 -11.61 4.51 -26.19
C ALA A 21 -12.91 3.85 -26.72
N ARG A 22 -13.94 4.68 -26.99
CA ARG A 22 -15.20 4.22 -27.57
C ARG A 22 -14.98 3.55 -28.92
N ASP A 23 -14.22 4.17 -29.80
CA ASP A 23 -13.99 3.68 -31.16
C ASP A 23 -13.22 2.34 -31.12
N LEU A 24 -12.22 2.20 -30.24
CA LEU A 24 -11.56 0.90 -30.01
C LEU A 24 -12.50 -0.17 -29.45
N ILE A 25 -13.45 0.18 -28.59
CA ILE A 25 -14.44 -0.77 -28.09
C ILE A 25 -15.36 -1.23 -29.21
N ILE A 26 -15.83 -0.32 -30.07
CA ILE A 26 -16.67 -0.66 -31.22
C ILE A 26 -15.93 -1.58 -32.18
N GLU A 27 -14.66 -1.26 -32.50
CA GLU A 27 -13.82 -2.11 -33.33
C GLU A 27 -13.68 -3.51 -32.74
N LEU A 28 -13.39 -3.61 -31.43
CA LEU A 28 -13.24 -4.88 -30.71
C LEU A 28 -14.54 -5.70 -30.73
N VAL A 29 -15.70 -5.06 -30.54
CA VAL A 29 -17.01 -5.72 -30.64
C VAL A 29 -17.23 -6.29 -32.01
N ASN A 30 -16.98 -5.49 -33.08
CA ASN A 30 -17.21 -5.89 -34.47
C ASN A 30 -16.28 -7.02 -34.93
N GLN A 31 -15.06 -7.10 -34.39
CA GLN A 31 -14.07 -8.13 -34.71
C GLN A 31 -14.22 -9.41 -33.88
N SER A 32 -15.02 -9.36 -32.80
CA SER A 32 -15.15 -10.45 -31.85
C SER A 32 -16.38 -11.32 -32.14
N LYS A 33 -16.28 -12.63 -31.90
CA LYS A 33 -17.47 -13.45 -31.76
C LYS A 33 -18.23 -13.09 -30.49
N LYS A 34 -19.56 -13.27 -30.47
CA LYS A 34 -20.43 -12.89 -29.33
C LYS A 34 -19.96 -13.49 -27.99
N ASN A 35 -19.53 -14.75 -27.98
CA ASN A 35 -19.00 -15.40 -26.79
C ASN A 35 -17.65 -14.80 -26.35
N GLN A 36 -16.74 -14.53 -27.29
CA GLN A 36 -15.45 -13.89 -26.99
C GLN A 36 -15.65 -12.51 -26.36
N TRP A 37 -16.60 -11.72 -26.93
CA TRP A 37 -16.94 -10.44 -26.33
C TRP A 37 -17.51 -10.58 -24.92
N ASN A 38 -18.55 -11.41 -24.73
CA ASN A 38 -19.26 -11.50 -23.46
C ASN A 38 -18.45 -12.15 -22.34
N ASP A 39 -17.68 -13.21 -22.68
CA ASP A 39 -17.02 -14.04 -21.67
C ASP A 39 -15.61 -13.57 -21.34
N TRP A 40 -14.98 -12.80 -22.24
CA TRP A 40 -13.60 -12.36 -22.08
C TRP A 40 -13.43 -10.85 -22.15
N TYR A 41 -13.59 -10.24 -23.32
CA TYR A 41 -13.18 -8.84 -23.55
C TYR A 41 -13.97 -7.86 -22.73
N ARG A 42 -15.30 -7.99 -22.70
CA ARG A 42 -16.16 -7.15 -21.86
C ARG A 42 -15.79 -7.26 -20.38
N ARG A 43 -15.50 -8.47 -19.89
CA ARG A 43 -15.14 -8.70 -18.47
C ARG A 43 -13.81 -8.06 -18.09
N ILE A 44 -12.82 -8.11 -18.98
CA ILE A 44 -11.55 -7.41 -18.77
C ILE A 44 -11.76 -5.90 -18.68
N LEU A 45 -12.56 -5.33 -19.59
CA LEU A 45 -12.84 -3.89 -19.62
C LEU A 45 -13.57 -3.40 -18.37
N ILE A 46 -14.58 -4.14 -17.90
CA ILE A 46 -15.32 -3.78 -16.67
C ILE A 46 -14.59 -4.19 -15.38
N LYS A 47 -13.42 -4.84 -15.48
CA LYS A 47 -12.62 -5.36 -14.36
C LYS A 47 -13.37 -6.37 -13.48
N ASP A 48 -14.26 -7.13 -14.06
CA ASP A 48 -15.06 -8.16 -13.40
C ASP A 48 -14.97 -9.48 -14.17
N LEU A 49 -13.95 -10.26 -13.87
CA LEU A 49 -13.69 -11.53 -14.57
C LEU A 49 -14.72 -12.62 -14.23
N ARG A 50 -15.40 -12.51 -13.08
CA ARG A 50 -16.36 -13.51 -12.55
C ARG A 50 -15.84 -14.94 -12.61
N CYS A 51 -14.53 -15.10 -12.45
CA CYS A 51 -13.89 -16.42 -12.51
C CYS A 51 -14.02 -17.23 -11.21
N GLY A 52 -14.64 -16.65 -10.17
CA GLY A 52 -14.86 -17.32 -8.88
C GLY A 52 -13.59 -17.62 -8.08
N VAL A 53 -12.44 -17.10 -8.52
CA VAL A 53 -11.15 -17.28 -7.84
C VAL A 53 -10.44 -15.94 -7.64
N SER A 54 -9.74 -15.82 -6.52
CA SER A 54 -8.89 -14.67 -6.25
C SER A 54 -7.47 -14.91 -6.77
N GLU A 55 -6.69 -13.83 -6.89
CA GLU A 55 -5.26 -13.89 -7.23
C GLU A 55 -4.50 -14.79 -6.23
N LYS A 56 -4.89 -14.75 -4.96
CA LYS A 56 -4.32 -15.62 -3.92
C LYS A 56 -4.58 -17.09 -4.21
N THR A 57 -5.77 -17.44 -4.70
CA THR A 57 -6.12 -18.82 -5.09
C THR A 57 -5.26 -19.26 -6.27
N VAL A 58 -5.12 -18.42 -7.30
CA VAL A 58 -4.26 -18.69 -8.48
C VAL A 58 -2.80 -18.91 -8.01
N ASN A 59 -2.27 -18.03 -7.18
CA ASN A 59 -0.91 -18.14 -6.67
C ASN A 59 -0.69 -19.41 -5.82
N ASN A 60 -1.68 -19.81 -5.01
CA ASN A 60 -1.59 -21.03 -4.21
C ASN A 60 -1.60 -22.29 -5.11
N VAL A 61 -2.42 -22.32 -6.16
CA VAL A 61 -2.43 -23.41 -7.13
C VAL A 61 -1.11 -23.47 -7.88
N ALA A 62 -0.62 -22.35 -8.41
CA ALA A 62 0.67 -22.27 -9.09
C ALA A 62 1.81 -22.79 -8.21
N LYS A 63 1.83 -22.41 -6.92
CA LYS A 63 2.80 -22.90 -5.94
C LYS A 63 2.74 -24.42 -5.75
N ARG A 64 1.52 -24.99 -5.60
CA ARG A 64 1.34 -26.45 -5.44
C ARG A 64 1.78 -27.24 -6.68
N MET A 65 1.61 -26.66 -7.86
CA MET A 65 1.99 -27.28 -9.13
C MET A 65 3.47 -27.04 -9.49
N GLY A 66 4.25 -26.36 -8.65
CA GLY A 66 5.65 -26.03 -8.96
C GLY A 66 5.83 -25.03 -10.10
N ILE A 67 4.78 -24.32 -10.50
CA ILE A 67 4.81 -23.32 -11.57
C ILE A 67 5.41 -22.04 -11.04
N LYS A 68 6.42 -21.51 -11.73
CA LYS A 68 7.08 -20.23 -11.32
C LYS A 68 6.21 -18.98 -11.56
N PHE A 69 5.07 -19.11 -12.22
CA PHE A 69 4.15 -18.00 -12.46
C PHE A 69 3.50 -17.52 -11.16
N ARG A 70 3.43 -16.20 -10.99
CA ARG A 70 2.67 -15.54 -9.92
C ARG A 70 1.93 -14.33 -10.47
N VAL A 71 0.68 -14.17 -10.07
CA VAL A 71 -0.06 -12.92 -10.24
C VAL A 71 0.49 -11.94 -9.20
N PRO A 72 1.00 -10.77 -9.61
CA PRO A 72 1.42 -9.75 -8.64
C PRO A 72 0.23 -9.29 -7.81
N VAL A 73 0.34 -9.38 -6.49
CA VAL A 73 -0.67 -8.89 -5.54
C VAL A 73 -0.01 -7.86 -4.66
N PHE A 74 -0.54 -6.64 -4.69
CA PHE A 74 -0.14 -5.62 -3.74
C PHE A 74 -0.72 -5.99 -2.37
N SER A 75 0.13 -6.15 -1.38
CA SER A 75 -0.31 -6.44 -0.01
C SER A 75 0.60 -5.76 1.00
N CYS A 76 0.03 -5.36 2.12
CA CYS A 76 0.74 -4.86 3.28
C CYS A 76 0.27 -5.60 4.53
N MET A 77 1.02 -5.52 5.60
CA MET A 77 0.61 -6.07 6.89
C MET A 77 -0.66 -5.38 7.38
N LEU A 78 -1.58 -6.16 7.96
CA LEU A 78 -2.81 -5.66 8.56
C LEU A 78 -2.74 -5.85 10.07
N ALA A 79 -3.18 -4.83 10.81
CA ALA A 79 -3.38 -4.96 12.25
C ALA A 79 -4.55 -5.91 12.55
N HIS A 80 -4.41 -6.66 13.61
CA HIS A 80 -5.44 -7.51 14.18
C HIS A 80 -5.80 -7.02 15.58
N ASP A 81 -7.03 -7.29 15.98
CA ASP A 81 -7.50 -7.01 17.33
C ASP A 81 -6.69 -7.85 18.35
N GLY A 82 -5.90 -7.17 19.20
CA GLY A 82 -5.05 -7.80 20.20
C GLY A 82 -5.84 -8.62 21.22
N ALA A 83 -7.07 -8.21 21.54
CA ALA A 83 -7.95 -8.95 22.45
C ALA A 83 -8.28 -10.36 21.93
N LYS A 84 -8.28 -10.55 20.60
CA LYS A 84 -8.50 -11.87 19.97
C LYS A 84 -7.23 -12.72 19.90
N HIS A 85 -6.08 -12.14 20.20
CA HIS A 85 -4.79 -12.83 20.11
C HIS A 85 -3.91 -12.61 21.35
N PRO A 86 -4.42 -12.72 22.60
CA PRO A 86 -3.68 -12.38 23.82
C PRO A 86 -2.38 -13.18 23.97
N LYS A 87 -2.37 -14.43 23.49
CA LYS A 87 -1.18 -15.31 23.55
C LYS A 87 -0.01 -14.84 22.68
N LYS A 88 -0.23 -13.87 21.79
CA LYS A 88 0.82 -13.29 20.93
C LYS A 88 1.45 -12.04 21.55
N ILE A 89 0.81 -11.47 22.56
CA ILE A 89 1.29 -10.28 23.27
C ILE A 89 2.07 -10.77 24.48
N LYS A 90 3.39 -10.92 24.33
CA LYS A 90 4.31 -11.42 25.35
C LYS A 90 5.73 -10.94 25.09
N GLY A 91 6.55 -10.87 26.15
CA GLY A 91 7.91 -10.36 26.06
C GLY A 91 7.95 -8.91 25.55
N ASP A 92 9.03 -8.55 24.93
CA ASP A 92 9.21 -7.23 24.33
C ASP A 92 8.30 -6.99 23.14
N CYS A 93 7.38 -6.05 23.28
CA CYS A 93 6.48 -5.60 22.23
C CYS A 93 6.71 -4.11 21.93
N LEU A 94 6.71 -3.77 20.66
CA LEU A 94 6.71 -2.39 20.20
C LEU A 94 5.29 -1.83 20.31
N VAL A 95 5.15 -0.73 21.05
CA VAL A 95 3.87 -0.06 21.31
C VAL A 95 3.91 1.33 20.70
N GLU A 96 2.89 1.69 19.93
CA GLU A 96 2.74 2.96 19.23
C GLU A 96 1.31 3.48 19.38
N TYR A 97 1.15 4.80 19.33
CA TYR A 97 -0.17 5.39 19.18
C TYR A 97 -0.71 5.11 17.77
N LYS A 98 -1.98 4.69 17.70
CA LYS A 98 -2.64 4.53 16.41
C LYS A 98 -3.10 5.90 15.91
N TYR A 99 -2.42 6.39 14.90
CA TYR A 99 -2.86 7.58 14.19
C TYR A 99 -4.11 7.30 13.35
N ASP A 100 -4.96 8.28 13.22
CA ASP A 100 -6.20 8.22 12.44
C ASP A 100 -6.08 9.16 11.24
N GLY A 101 -5.48 8.67 10.19
CA GLY A 101 -5.20 9.38 8.95
C GLY A 101 -5.50 8.52 7.72
N VAL A 102 -4.65 8.63 6.72
CA VAL A 102 -4.74 7.83 5.49
C VAL A 102 -3.47 7.01 5.35
N ARG A 103 -3.59 5.68 5.51
CA ARG A 103 -2.44 4.79 5.36
C ARG A 103 -1.85 4.84 3.96
N VAL A 104 -0.55 5.02 3.93
CA VAL A 104 0.26 5.10 2.72
C VAL A 104 1.42 4.13 2.79
N ILE A 105 1.59 3.36 1.72
CA ILE A 105 2.79 2.58 1.45
C ILE A 105 3.61 3.36 0.41
N ALA A 106 4.72 3.94 0.82
CA ALA A 106 5.61 4.68 -0.06
C ALA A 106 6.73 3.76 -0.57
N ILE A 107 6.76 3.51 -1.87
CA ILE A 107 7.81 2.70 -2.51
C ILE A 107 8.80 3.65 -3.18
N VAL A 108 10.06 3.60 -2.74
CA VAL A 108 11.14 4.36 -3.33
C VAL A 108 11.99 3.44 -4.20
N LYS A 109 12.00 3.71 -5.51
CA LYS A 109 12.75 2.95 -6.50
C LYS A 109 13.35 3.88 -7.53
N ASN A 110 14.63 3.70 -7.86
CA ASN A 110 15.38 4.58 -8.75
C ASN A 110 15.26 6.06 -8.30
N GLU A 111 15.43 6.28 -7.00
CA GLU A 111 15.36 7.61 -6.35
C GLU A 111 14.02 8.33 -6.56
N LYS A 112 12.97 7.59 -6.89
CA LYS A 112 11.62 8.11 -7.07
C LYS A 112 10.65 7.42 -6.13
N ALA A 113 9.98 8.19 -5.29
CA ALA A 113 8.91 7.72 -4.44
C ALA A 113 7.58 7.66 -5.20
N THR A 114 6.80 6.64 -4.92
CA THR A 114 5.41 6.52 -5.36
C THR A 114 4.56 6.08 -4.18
N LEU A 115 3.49 6.81 -3.92
CA LEU A 115 2.61 6.58 -2.78
C LEU A 115 1.43 5.69 -3.18
N TYR A 116 1.20 4.65 -2.40
CA TYR A 116 0.12 3.69 -2.63
C TYR A 116 -0.81 3.62 -1.42
N SER A 117 -2.10 3.47 -1.68
CA SER A 117 -3.04 3.05 -0.65
C SER A 117 -2.77 1.60 -0.23
N ARG A 118 -3.33 1.16 0.88
CA ARG A 118 -3.24 -0.22 1.36
C ARG A 118 -3.75 -1.27 0.34
N ASN A 119 -4.51 -0.84 -0.66
CA ASN A 119 -5.03 -1.69 -1.75
C ASN A 119 -4.25 -1.52 -3.06
N GLY A 120 -3.08 -0.88 -3.05
CA GLY A 120 -2.23 -0.69 -4.22
C GLY A 120 -2.71 0.36 -5.22
N LYS A 121 -3.64 1.25 -4.83
CA LYS A 121 -4.03 2.40 -5.67
C LYS A 121 -3.04 3.54 -5.45
N ILE A 122 -2.54 4.13 -6.53
CA ILE A 122 -1.62 5.26 -6.44
C ILE A 122 -2.35 6.50 -5.95
N PHE A 123 -1.74 7.22 -5.03
CA PHE A 123 -2.09 8.57 -4.64
C PHE A 123 -1.26 9.57 -5.46
N TYR A 124 -1.91 10.61 -5.97
CA TYR A 124 -1.27 11.68 -6.74
C TYR A 124 -1.34 13.04 -6.03
N ASN A 125 -1.94 13.06 -4.85
CA ASN A 125 -2.34 14.32 -4.19
C ASN A 125 -1.31 14.83 -3.17
N PHE A 126 -0.18 14.13 -3.00
CA PHE A 126 0.86 14.46 -2.02
C PHE A 126 2.23 14.59 -2.66
N PRO A 127 2.42 15.49 -3.67
CA PRO A 127 3.69 15.61 -4.38
C PRO A 127 4.84 16.07 -3.48
N HIS A 128 4.57 16.84 -2.43
CA HIS A 128 5.56 17.27 -1.45
C HIS A 128 6.12 16.08 -0.63
N ILE A 129 5.27 15.12 -0.26
CA ILE A 129 5.69 13.88 0.42
C ILE A 129 6.49 12.99 -0.54
N GLU A 130 6.04 12.85 -1.82
CA GLU A 130 6.80 12.11 -2.83
C GLU A 130 8.18 12.72 -3.03
N ASN A 131 8.28 14.05 -3.12
CA ASN A 131 9.56 14.75 -3.27
C ASN A 131 10.47 14.57 -2.06
N ALA A 132 9.91 14.66 -0.84
CA ALA A 132 10.65 14.48 0.41
C ALA A 132 11.27 13.09 0.55
N LEU A 133 10.61 12.06 -0.02
CA LEU A 133 11.11 10.68 -0.02
C LEU A 133 11.94 10.33 -1.26
N SER A 134 11.93 11.14 -2.32
CA SER A 134 12.67 10.88 -3.56
C SER A 134 14.14 11.30 -3.41
N LYS A 135 14.85 10.63 -2.51
CA LYS A 135 16.26 10.89 -2.19
C LYS A 135 17.10 9.62 -2.37
N PRO A 136 18.38 9.73 -2.76
CA PRO A 136 19.28 8.57 -2.96
C PRO A 136 19.38 7.64 -1.75
N GLU A 137 19.40 8.22 -0.54
CA GLU A 137 19.49 7.49 0.72
C GLU A 137 18.28 6.62 1.07
N PHE A 138 17.15 6.86 0.41
CA PHE A 138 15.91 6.09 0.58
C PHE A 138 15.68 5.12 -0.58
N ASN A 139 16.62 4.99 -1.50
CA ASN A 139 16.45 4.14 -2.68
C ASN A 139 16.32 2.65 -2.30
N ASN A 140 15.41 1.94 -2.99
CA ASN A 140 15.08 0.54 -2.75
C ASN A 140 14.50 0.25 -1.35
N VAL A 141 13.77 1.23 -0.80
CA VAL A 141 13.08 1.13 0.48
C VAL A 141 11.57 1.28 0.29
N VAL A 142 10.83 0.58 1.12
CA VAL A 142 9.38 0.72 1.28
C VAL A 142 9.12 1.26 2.67
N PHE A 143 8.46 2.40 2.75
CA PHE A 143 7.99 2.98 3.99
C PHE A 143 6.50 2.72 4.18
N ASP A 144 6.09 2.39 5.39
CA ASP A 144 4.70 2.23 5.79
C ASP A 144 4.35 3.29 6.82
N GLY A 145 3.31 4.06 6.56
CA GLY A 145 2.97 5.21 7.39
C GLY A 145 1.54 5.67 7.21
N GLU A 146 1.22 6.72 7.93
CA GLU A 146 -0.08 7.38 7.89
C GLU A 146 0.11 8.82 7.44
N VAL A 147 -0.59 9.25 6.38
CA VAL A 147 -0.67 10.67 6.03
C VAL A 147 -1.63 11.35 6.97
N MET A 148 -1.14 12.37 7.64
CA MET A 148 -1.83 13.17 8.63
C MET A 148 -1.99 14.61 8.13
N SER A 149 -3.00 15.28 8.62
CA SER A 149 -3.27 16.71 8.42
C SER A 149 -4.02 17.23 9.62
N ASP A 150 -3.95 18.49 9.90
CA ASP A 150 -4.68 19.14 11.00
C ASP A 150 -6.20 19.06 10.81
N ASP A 151 -6.68 18.96 9.55
CA ASP A 151 -8.09 18.72 9.21
C ASP A 151 -8.26 17.38 8.50
N PHE A 152 -8.62 16.35 9.28
CA PHE A 152 -8.90 15.00 8.76
C PHE A 152 -10.01 14.98 7.71
N GLN A 153 -11.07 15.80 7.87
CA GLN A 153 -12.16 15.82 6.89
C GLN A 153 -11.72 16.45 5.57
N ALA A 154 -10.91 17.51 5.62
CA ALA A 154 -10.30 18.09 4.44
C ALA A 154 -9.36 17.10 3.77
N LEU A 155 -8.51 16.39 4.53
CA LEU A 155 -7.64 15.34 4.03
C LEU A 155 -8.43 14.25 3.29
N MET A 156 -9.49 13.72 3.89
CA MET A 156 -10.31 12.67 3.27
C MET A 156 -11.00 13.14 1.98
N LYS A 157 -11.49 14.38 1.94
CA LYS A 157 -12.06 14.97 0.72
C LYS A 157 -11.01 15.09 -0.40
N GLN A 158 -9.76 15.36 -0.05
CA GLN A 158 -8.67 15.56 -1.00
C GLN A 158 -8.10 14.23 -1.52
N VAL A 159 -7.95 13.23 -0.68
CA VAL A 159 -7.47 11.89 -1.06
C VAL A 159 -8.27 11.28 -2.20
N TYR A 160 -9.58 11.53 -2.26
CA TYR A 160 -10.47 11.00 -3.29
C TYR A 160 -10.71 11.93 -4.48
N ARG A 161 -10.17 13.14 -4.47
CA ARG A 161 -10.29 14.06 -5.62
C ARG A 161 -9.38 13.62 -6.76
N LYS A 162 -9.91 13.71 -7.99
CA LYS A 162 -9.19 13.32 -9.21
C LYS A 162 -8.25 14.39 -9.74
N SER A 163 -8.36 15.64 -9.29
CA SER A 163 -7.51 16.75 -9.72
C SER A 163 -7.64 17.97 -8.78
N GLY A 164 -6.56 18.75 -8.66
CA GLY A 164 -6.58 20.10 -8.07
C GLY A 164 -6.61 20.18 -6.55
N ALA A 165 -6.30 19.09 -5.84
CA ALA A 165 -6.17 19.14 -4.39
C ALA A 165 -4.68 19.27 -4.01
N LYS A 166 -4.34 20.33 -3.30
CA LYS A 166 -3.07 20.49 -2.60
C LYS A 166 -3.35 20.42 -1.11
N THR A 167 -2.73 19.47 -0.43
CA THR A 167 -2.66 19.39 1.03
C THR A 167 -1.24 19.75 1.42
N ASP A 168 -0.90 21.03 1.31
CA ASP A 168 0.44 21.51 1.63
C ASP A 168 0.75 21.37 3.15
N ASP A 169 -0.26 21.19 3.99
CA ASP A 169 -0.22 20.92 5.43
C ASP A 169 -0.10 19.44 5.80
N ALA A 170 -0.26 18.52 4.83
CA ALA A 170 -0.18 17.10 5.12
C ALA A 170 1.28 16.65 5.33
N TYR A 171 1.50 15.78 6.31
CA TYR A 171 2.78 15.13 6.56
C TYR A 171 2.60 13.61 6.64
N LEU A 172 3.69 12.86 6.45
CA LEU A 172 3.71 11.41 6.54
C LEU A 172 4.34 10.98 7.87
N ALA A 173 3.55 10.34 8.73
CA ALA A 173 4.00 9.72 9.97
C ALA A 173 4.38 8.26 9.69
N LEU A 174 5.66 7.94 9.74
CA LEU A 174 6.20 6.62 9.43
C LEU A 174 6.26 5.74 10.66
N PHE A 175 5.77 4.51 10.55
CA PHE A 175 5.80 3.52 11.63
C PHE A 175 6.56 2.24 11.25
N ASP A 176 6.76 1.92 9.97
CA ASP A 176 7.53 0.74 9.56
C ASP A 176 8.36 0.99 8.29
N ILE A 177 9.35 0.14 8.06
CA ILE A 177 10.25 0.17 6.92
C ILE A 177 10.60 -1.25 6.48
N LEU A 178 10.71 -1.47 5.17
CA LEU A 178 11.18 -2.73 4.60
C LEU A 178 12.12 -2.47 3.41
N PRO A 179 13.13 -3.32 3.18
CA PRO A 179 13.78 -3.39 1.89
C PRO A 179 12.77 -3.74 0.78
N LEU A 180 12.93 -3.13 -0.39
CA LEU A 180 12.01 -3.32 -1.52
C LEU A 180 11.92 -4.77 -2.01
N ASP A 181 13.02 -5.50 -1.98
CA ASP A 181 13.07 -6.91 -2.34
C ASP A 181 12.32 -7.79 -1.34
N GLU A 182 12.44 -7.54 -0.03
CA GLU A 182 11.68 -8.24 1.01
C GLU A 182 10.18 -7.95 0.90
N PHE A 183 9.81 -6.70 0.64
CA PHE A 183 8.42 -6.33 0.37
C PHE A 183 7.86 -7.08 -0.84
N ASN A 184 8.59 -7.14 -1.95
CA ASN A 184 8.20 -7.88 -3.15
C ASN A 184 8.13 -9.39 -2.92
N PHE A 185 8.98 -9.92 -2.05
CA PHE A 185 8.96 -11.32 -1.65
C PHE A 185 7.84 -11.64 -0.66
N GLY A 186 7.31 -10.63 0.04
CA GLY A 186 6.24 -10.76 1.03
C GLY A 186 6.69 -11.35 2.37
N LYS A 187 7.97 -11.21 2.70
CA LYS A 187 8.54 -11.68 3.97
C LYS A 187 9.74 -10.83 4.35
N SER A 188 9.77 -10.31 5.56
CA SER A 188 10.96 -9.68 6.13
C SER A 188 11.78 -10.66 6.96
N ASN A 189 13.09 -10.49 6.94
CA ASN A 189 14.02 -11.20 7.80
C ASN A 189 14.20 -10.53 9.16
N LEU A 190 13.86 -9.24 9.26
CA LEU A 190 13.91 -8.45 10.49
C LEU A 190 12.57 -8.50 11.23
N ASN A 191 12.60 -8.55 12.54
CA ASN A 191 11.41 -8.34 13.38
C ASN A 191 11.02 -6.85 13.44
N SER A 192 9.89 -6.51 14.04
CA SER A 192 9.36 -5.15 14.07
C SER A 192 10.27 -4.16 14.82
N ILE A 193 10.91 -4.59 15.90
CA ILE A 193 11.83 -3.75 16.69
C ILE A 193 13.09 -3.45 15.88
N GLU A 194 13.63 -4.45 15.20
CA GLU A 194 14.80 -4.28 14.32
C GLU A 194 14.50 -3.31 13.16
N ARG A 195 13.35 -3.46 12.50
CA ARG A 195 12.93 -2.52 11.44
C ARG A 195 12.71 -1.10 11.98
N LYS A 196 12.14 -0.97 13.18
CA LYS A 196 11.99 0.33 13.83
C LYS A 196 13.33 0.99 14.11
N ASN A 197 14.33 0.22 14.52
CA ASN A 197 15.69 0.72 14.72
C ASN A 197 16.31 1.23 13.40
N GLU A 198 16.09 0.52 12.28
CA GLU A 198 16.55 0.99 10.96
C GLU A 198 15.82 2.27 10.55
N LEU A 199 14.50 2.34 10.74
CA LEU A 199 13.71 3.53 10.47
C LEU A 199 14.19 4.74 11.31
N ASN A 200 14.50 4.52 12.59
CA ASN A 200 15.01 5.55 13.49
C ASN A 200 16.41 6.07 13.05
N LYS A 201 17.27 5.22 12.51
CA LYS A 201 18.55 5.66 11.92
C LYS A 201 18.32 6.58 10.73
N LEU A 202 17.35 6.27 9.88
CA LEU A 202 17.01 7.07 8.71
C LEU A 202 16.26 8.35 9.05
N SER A 203 15.59 8.42 10.20
CA SER A 203 14.81 9.60 10.60
C SER A 203 15.66 10.88 10.72
N LYS A 204 16.95 10.75 10.96
CA LYS A 204 17.91 11.87 10.96
C LYS A 204 18.03 12.60 9.61
N LYS A 205 17.52 12.00 8.54
CA LYS A 205 17.53 12.52 7.16
C LYS A 205 16.14 12.98 6.71
N PHE A 206 15.14 12.87 7.58
CA PHE A 206 13.80 13.34 7.32
C PHE A 206 13.76 14.87 7.39
N ASP A 207 12.86 15.45 6.62
CA ASP A 207 12.47 16.85 6.71
C ASP A 207 11.14 17.00 7.47
N ASP A 208 10.63 18.23 7.56
CA ASP A 208 9.43 18.54 8.34
C ASP A 208 8.17 17.82 7.87
N VAL A 209 8.16 17.34 6.62
CA VAL A 209 7.01 16.62 6.03
C VAL A 209 7.02 15.12 6.35
N ILE A 210 8.15 14.58 6.84
CA ILE A 210 8.29 13.16 7.18
C ILE A 210 8.61 13.07 8.67
N LYS A 211 7.76 12.40 9.43
CA LYS A 211 7.91 12.23 10.87
C LYS A 211 7.99 10.76 11.24
N LEU A 212 8.74 10.44 12.27
CA LEU A 212 8.70 9.12 12.88
C LEU A 212 7.56 9.08 13.91
N VAL A 213 6.76 8.01 13.92
CA VAL A 213 5.77 7.76 14.96
C VAL A 213 6.50 7.43 16.26
N ASP A 214 6.11 8.10 17.34
CA ASP A 214 6.62 7.83 18.69
C ASP A 214 6.29 6.39 19.09
N TYR A 215 7.25 5.72 19.71
CA TYR A 215 7.11 4.33 20.10
C TYR A 215 7.82 4.03 21.41
N GLU A 216 7.37 2.96 22.05
CA GLU A 216 8.02 2.38 23.21
C GLU A 216 8.16 0.87 23.05
N VAL A 217 9.24 0.31 23.61
CA VAL A 217 9.36 -1.13 23.78
C VAL A 217 8.94 -1.47 25.21
N ILE A 218 7.93 -2.31 25.32
CA ILE A 218 7.33 -2.69 26.60
C ILE A 218 7.38 -4.20 26.74
N ASP A 219 7.97 -4.68 27.84
CA ASP A 219 7.91 -6.10 28.20
C ASP A 219 6.55 -6.42 28.83
N PHE A 220 5.73 -7.21 28.12
CA PHE A 220 4.41 -7.61 28.57
C PHE A 220 4.41 -8.79 29.55
N ASP A 221 5.52 -9.45 29.75
CA ASP A 221 5.66 -10.51 30.75
C ASP A 221 5.90 -9.90 32.15
N GLU A 222 6.31 -8.62 32.24
CA GLU A 222 6.47 -7.89 33.48
C GLU A 222 5.23 -7.05 33.85
N GLU A 223 4.83 -7.07 35.13
CA GLU A 223 3.72 -6.24 35.66
C GLU A 223 3.93 -4.74 35.40
N LYS A 224 5.20 -4.26 35.50
CA LYS A 224 5.56 -2.88 35.23
C LYS A 224 5.25 -2.49 33.77
N GLY A 225 5.54 -3.37 32.82
CA GLY A 225 5.23 -3.16 31.40
C GLY A 225 3.74 -3.11 31.16
N GLN A 226 2.97 -4.03 31.73
CA GLN A 226 1.51 -4.05 31.63
C GLN A 226 0.87 -2.77 32.20
N LYS A 227 1.36 -2.26 33.36
CA LYS A 227 0.91 -0.98 33.95
C LYS A 227 1.25 0.20 33.05
N LYS A 228 2.44 0.20 32.44
CA LYS A 228 2.86 1.24 31.50
C LYS A 228 1.95 1.29 30.25
N PHE A 229 1.70 0.13 29.65
CA PHE A 229 0.75 0.03 28.53
C PHE A 229 -0.65 0.51 28.91
N ALA A 230 -1.16 0.09 30.07
CA ALA A 230 -2.47 0.54 30.55
C ALA A 230 -2.58 2.06 30.73
N LYS A 231 -1.48 2.71 31.13
CA LYS A 231 -1.40 4.18 31.21
C LYS A 231 -1.45 4.79 29.81
N MET A 232 -0.60 4.34 28.88
CA MET A 232 -0.59 4.83 27.49
C MET A 232 -1.94 4.68 26.81
N ASN A 233 -2.62 3.54 27.01
CA ASN A 233 -3.94 3.26 26.41
C ASN A 233 -5.07 4.13 27.00
N LYS A 234 -4.86 4.81 28.15
CA LYS A 234 -5.81 5.78 28.69
C LYS A 234 -5.57 7.19 28.17
N GLU A 235 -4.33 7.47 27.74
CA GLU A 235 -3.90 8.76 27.20
C GLU A 235 -4.14 8.87 25.68
N ALA A 236 -4.39 7.75 25.00
CA ALA A 236 -4.70 7.64 23.57
C ALA A 236 -6.18 7.94 23.29
#